data_1d0e9866acc8288ebf429ee29252fd6a
#
_entry.id   1d0e9866acc8288ebf429ee29252fd6a
#
_cell.length_a   1.000
_cell.length_b   1.000
_cell.length_c   1.000
_cell.angle_alpha   90.00
_cell.angle_beta   90.00
_cell.angle_gamma   90.00
#
_symmetry.space_group_name_H-M   'P 1'
#
loop_
_entity.id
_entity.type
_entity.pdbx_description
1 polymer ?
#
loop_
_entity_poly.entity_id
_entity_poly.type
_entity_poly.pdbx_seq_one_letter_code
_entity_poly.pdbx_strand_id
1 'polypeptide(L)'
;CSSDLTDTTVYDYDILHTRMREEAFLNAGLRIHTIDQRAGREQHDDMCYAGGIREFVTWLNRAKNPIHDGVIYMAGQKGDSIAELAFQYTDSYSESILSFANNVHTPEGGMHETGFKQALTSTLNAYGRRMNLLKDGDEIKGEDYREGLTCIISVKLTDAQFEGQTKAKLGNSEVRTLVSAIVSEKLEEFLEENPAVGRAILDKALTASRAREAARKARESIRRKTALGGAAMPDKLRDCNEVNPELTELYIVEGDSAGGSA
;
A
#
# COMPACT_ATOMS: atom_id res chain seq x y z
N CYS A 1 35.63 13.42 4.83
CA CYS A 1 35.93 12.03 4.50
C CYS A 1 35.38 11.50 3.20
N SER A 2 34.28 11.98 2.64
CA SER A 2 33.68 11.43 1.42
C SER A 2 33.63 12.40 0.23
N SER A 3 34.23 13.59 0.38
CA SER A 3 34.26 14.62 -0.66
C SER A 3 34.99 14.18 -1.94
N ASP A 4 35.89 13.21 -1.84
CA ASP A 4 36.68 12.72 -2.98
C ASP A 4 35.91 11.67 -3.83
N LEU A 5 34.72 11.27 -3.40
CA LEU A 5 33.92 10.23 -4.05
C LEU A 5 32.62 10.78 -4.70
N THR A 6 32.39 12.09 -4.61
CA THR A 6 31.19 12.73 -5.14
C THR A 6 31.56 13.88 -6.07
N ASP A 7 30.78 14.04 -7.14
CA ASP A 7 30.95 15.13 -8.12
C ASP A 7 30.66 16.52 -7.51
N THR A 8 30.05 16.58 -6.34
CA THR A 8 29.73 17.82 -5.62
C THR A 8 29.95 17.69 -4.12
N THR A 9 30.56 18.74 -3.54
CA THR A 9 30.77 18.88 -2.09
C THR A 9 29.67 19.69 -1.41
N VAL A 10 28.63 20.10 -2.15
CA VAL A 10 27.54 20.92 -1.64
C VAL A 10 26.39 19.99 -1.20
N TYR A 11 26.14 19.95 0.10
CA TYR A 11 25.01 19.21 0.66
C TYR A 11 23.68 19.91 0.34
N ASP A 12 22.67 19.09 0.02
CA ASP A 12 21.28 19.53 -0.10
C ASP A 12 20.63 19.56 1.29
N TYR A 13 20.17 20.75 1.72
CA TYR A 13 19.55 20.89 3.03
C TYR A 13 18.23 20.12 3.14
N ASP A 14 17.40 20.14 2.09
CA ASP A 14 16.08 19.50 2.13
C ASP A 14 16.17 17.98 2.25
N ILE A 15 17.17 17.37 1.60
CA ILE A 15 17.45 15.94 1.70
C ILE A 15 17.88 15.59 3.14
N LEU A 16 18.84 16.33 3.69
CA LEU A 16 19.32 16.10 5.06
C LEU A 16 18.22 16.36 6.09
N HIS A 17 17.49 17.44 5.93
CA HIS A 17 16.40 17.83 6.82
C HIS A 17 15.28 16.79 6.82
N THR A 18 14.88 16.26 5.64
CA THR A 18 13.90 15.20 5.53
C THR A 18 14.36 13.95 6.29
N ARG A 19 15.64 13.56 6.12
CA ARG A 19 16.20 12.41 6.81
C ARG A 19 16.26 12.60 8.34
N MET A 20 16.66 13.78 8.80
CA MET A 20 16.68 14.11 10.23
C MET A 20 15.27 14.10 10.83
N ARG A 21 14.26 14.53 10.07
CA ARG A 21 12.86 14.46 10.49
C ARG A 21 12.39 13.01 10.62
N GLU A 22 12.73 12.13 9.70
CA GLU A 22 12.45 10.69 9.82
C GLU A 22 13.06 10.11 11.09
N GLU A 23 14.34 10.41 11.35
CA GLU A 23 15.01 9.96 12.58
C GLU A 23 14.34 10.47 13.86
N ALA A 24 13.88 11.73 13.87
CA ALA A 24 13.18 12.30 15.01
C ALA A 24 11.82 11.61 15.24
N PHE A 25 11.10 11.22 14.18
CA PHE A 25 9.86 10.45 14.29
C PHE A 25 10.09 9.00 14.72
N LEU A 26 11.14 8.34 14.19
CA LEU A 26 11.44 6.94 14.50
C LEU A 26 11.95 6.74 15.94
N ASN A 27 12.43 7.81 16.59
CA ASN A 27 12.93 7.80 17.95
C ASN A 27 12.14 8.80 18.80
N ALA A 28 10.99 8.37 19.31
CA ALA A 28 10.08 9.23 20.08
C ALA A 28 10.82 10.02 21.19
N GLY A 29 10.64 11.34 21.17
CA GLY A 29 11.26 12.26 22.12
C GLY A 29 12.70 12.67 21.80
N LEU A 30 13.32 12.11 20.76
CA LEU A 30 14.62 12.57 20.28
C LEU A 30 14.47 13.99 19.70
N ARG A 31 15.27 14.92 20.20
CA ARG A 31 15.33 16.29 19.70
C ARG A 31 16.50 16.45 18.73
N ILE A 32 16.22 16.93 17.53
CA ILE A 32 17.21 17.18 16.47
C ILE A 32 17.11 18.64 16.05
N HIS A 33 18.24 19.37 16.14
CA HIS A 33 18.36 20.71 15.60
C HIS A 33 19.10 20.66 14.28
N THR A 34 18.54 21.24 13.25
CA THR A 34 19.17 21.39 11.94
C THR A 34 19.41 22.86 11.66
N ILE A 35 20.63 23.22 11.27
CA ILE A 35 21.02 24.61 10.99
C ILE A 35 21.81 24.64 9.69
N ASP A 36 21.32 25.38 8.71
CA ASP A 36 22.09 25.77 7.51
C ASP A 36 22.57 27.20 7.68
N GLN A 37 23.87 27.41 7.73
CA GLN A 37 24.53 28.71 7.91
C GLN A 37 25.08 29.27 6.61
N ARG A 38 24.78 28.69 5.47
CA ARG A 38 25.28 29.18 4.17
C ARG A 38 24.62 30.52 3.82
N ALA A 39 25.47 31.51 3.46
CA ALA A 39 25.02 32.85 3.14
C ALA A 39 23.89 32.86 2.07
N GLY A 40 22.79 33.51 2.39
CA GLY A 40 21.60 33.61 1.52
C GLY A 40 20.72 32.34 1.48
N ARG A 41 21.00 31.36 2.37
CA ARG A 41 20.23 30.13 2.52
C ARG A 41 20.05 29.73 3.99
N GLU A 42 20.18 30.67 4.91
CA GLU A 42 20.08 30.43 6.34
C GLU A 42 18.72 29.84 6.69
N GLN A 43 18.73 28.63 7.24
CA GLN A 43 17.55 27.90 7.69
C GLN A 43 17.85 27.18 9.00
N HIS A 44 16.87 27.09 9.86
CA HIS A 44 16.95 26.28 11.07
C HIS A 44 15.62 25.60 11.35
N ASP A 45 15.65 24.40 11.91
CA ASP A 45 14.47 23.71 12.40
C ASP A 45 14.82 22.91 13.65
N ASP A 46 13.84 22.80 14.56
CA ASP A 46 13.94 22.06 15.82
C ASP A 46 12.85 21.00 15.83
N MET A 47 13.23 19.76 15.65
CA MET A 47 12.34 18.62 15.49
C MET A 47 12.35 17.76 16.74
N CYS A 48 11.18 17.56 17.35
CA CYS A 48 11.01 16.66 18.48
C CYS A 48 9.56 16.13 18.48
N TYR A 49 9.38 14.85 18.26
CA TYR A 49 8.09 14.21 18.12
C TYR A 49 7.87 13.16 19.21
N ALA A 50 7.11 13.53 20.24
CA ALA A 50 6.84 12.64 21.38
C ALA A 50 5.91 11.47 21.00
N GLY A 51 5.07 11.65 19.99
CA GLY A 51 4.15 10.63 19.47
C GLY A 51 4.81 9.57 18.56
N GLY A 52 6.09 9.76 18.22
CA GLY A 52 6.85 8.79 17.42
C GLY A 52 6.20 8.51 16.05
N ILE A 53 6.14 7.24 15.66
CA ILE A 53 5.60 6.85 14.34
C ILE A 53 4.09 7.11 14.18
N ARG A 54 3.32 7.26 15.27
CA ARG A 54 1.92 7.71 15.19
C ARG A 54 1.83 9.14 14.68
N GLU A 55 2.65 10.00 15.25
CA GLU A 55 2.73 11.40 14.83
C GLU A 55 3.27 11.53 13.41
N PHE A 56 4.17 10.64 13.00
CA PHE A 56 4.67 10.57 11.63
C PHE A 56 3.55 10.28 10.61
N VAL A 57 2.68 9.29 10.88
CA VAL A 57 1.50 9.02 10.03
C VAL A 57 0.57 10.24 9.96
N THR A 58 0.30 10.89 11.11
CA THR A 58 -0.49 12.12 11.15
C THR A 58 0.13 13.22 10.31
N TRP A 59 1.45 13.40 10.40
CA TRP A 59 2.19 14.37 9.61
C TRP A 59 2.12 14.08 8.09
N LEU A 60 2.24 12.81 7.68
CA LEU A 60 2.10 12.40 6.27
C LEU A 60 0.69 12.64 5.73
N ASN A 61 -0.32 12.53 6.59
CA ASN A 61 -1.72 12.70 6.21
C ASN A 61 -2.26 14.11 6.40
N ARG A 62 -1.43 15.10 6.84
CA ARG A 62 -1.86 16.49 7.14
C ARG A 62 -2.59 17.22 5.99
N ALA A 63 -2.37 16.79 4.74
CA ALA A 63 -3.01 17.33 3.54
C ALA A 63 -4.01 16.35 2.90
N LYS A 64 -4.38 15.28 3.61
CA LYS A 64 -5.32 14.26 3.16
C LYS A 64 -6.51 14.21 4.12
N ASN A 65 -7.62 13.61 3.69
CA ASN A 65 -8.80 13.43 4.53
C ASN A 65 -8.83 11.99 5.07
N PRO A 66 -8.56 11.75 6.37
CA PRO A 66 -8.70 10.43 6.96
C PRO A 66 -10.17 9.97 6.93
N ILE A 67 -10.39 8.67 6.68
CA ILE A 67 -11.73 8.07 6.72
C ILE A 67 -12.13 7.58 8.12
N HIS A 68 -11.22 7.65 9.08
CA HIS A 68 -11.45 7.33 10.50
C HIS A 68 -10.58 8.19 11.39
N ASP A 69 -11.05 8.42 12.60
CA ASP A 69 -10.31 9.14 13.63
C ASP A 69 -9.16 8.28 14.19
N GLY A 70 -8.08 8.97 14.53
CA GLY A 70 -6.92 8.34 15.15
C GLY A 70 -6.07 7.49 14.20
N VAL A 71 -4.83 7.28 14.61
CA VAL A 71 -3.87 6.40 13.93
C VAL A 71 -3.89 5.04 14.61
N ILE A 72 -4.07 3.97 13.84
CA ILE A 72 -3.99 2.60 14.34
C ILE A 72 -2.53 2.29 14.62
N TYR A 73 -2.21 1.86 15.83
CA TYR A 73 -0.85 1.58 16.28
C TYR A 73 -0.75 0.19 16.89
N MET A 74 0.31 -0.49 16.54
CA MET A 74 0.61 -1.83 17.01
C MET A 74 2.09 -1.92 17.31
N ALA A 75 2.43 -2.60 18.39
CA ALA A 75 3.81 -2.90 18.74
C ALA A 75 3.90 -4.29 19.36
N GLY A 76 5.05 -4.93 19.17
CA GLY A 76 5.33 -6.22 19.78
C GLY A 76 6.81 -6.56 19.70
N GLN A 77 7.20 -7.55 20.51
CA GLN A 77 8.57 -8.01 20.63
C GLN A 77 8.61 -9.54 20.65
N LYS A 78 9.63 -10.08 20.03
CA LYS A 78 9.95 -11.51 20.11
C LYS A 78 11.46 -11.68 20.22
N GLY A 79 11.92 -12.16 21.38
CA GLY A 79 13.36 -12.11 21.71
C GLY A 79 13.85 -10.67 21.76
N ASP A 80 14.93 -10.41 21.04
CA ASP A 80 15.53 -9.07 20.94
C ASP A 80 14.99 -8.26 19.75
N SER A 81 14.10 -8.84 18.94
CA SER A 81 13.49 -8.17 17.79
C SER A 81 12.22 -7.44 18.21
N ILE A 82 12.13 -6.16 17.88
CA ILE A 82 10.98 -5.30 18.16
C ILE A 82 10.40 -4.85 16.82
N ALA A 83 9.07 -4.82 16.73
CA ALA A 83 8.37 -4.23 15.60
C ALA A 83 7.30 -3.27 16.09
N GLU A 84 7.23 -2.11 15.47
CA GLU A 84 6.22 -1.07 15.66
C GLU A 84 5.61 -0.72 14.31
N LEU A 85 4.30 -0.61 14.28
CA LEU A 85 3.54 -0.25 13.09
C LEU A 85 2.53 0.85 13.45
N ALA A 86 2.39 1.81 12.57
CA ALA A 86 1.36 2.83 12.66
C ALA A 86 0.76 3.06 11.28
N PHE A 87 -0.57 3.10 11.17
CA PHE A 87 -1.21 3.37 9.90
C PHE A 87 -2.58 4.03 10.05
N GLN A 88 -3.02 4.67 8.98
CA GLN A 88 -4.32 5.31 8.86
C GLN A 88 -4.78 5.28 7.41
N TYR A 89 -6.08 5.15 7.22
CA TYR A 89 -6.69 5.22 5.90
C TYR A 89 -7.18 6.64 5.59
N THR A 90 -7.04 7.02 4.34
CA THR A 90 -7.50 8.31 3.80
C THR A 90 -8.40 8.08 2.59
N ASP A 91 -9.07 9.12 2.12
CA ASP A 91 -9.89 9.10 0.92
C ASP A 91 -9.07 8.99 -0.40
N SER A 92 -7.73 9.05 -0.32
CA SER A 92 -6.86 8.91 -1.49
C SER A 92 -6.91 7.52 -2.12
N TYR A 93 -6.43 7.41 -3.36
CA TYR A 93 -6.37 6.15 -4.13
C TYR A 93 -4.99 5.49 -4.11
N SER A 94 -3.97 6.16 -3.57
CA SER A 94 -2.60 5.66 -3.55
C SER A 94 -2.24 5.05 -2.20
N GLU A 95 -1.45 3.96 -2.22
CA GLU A 95 -0.79 3.47 -1.01
C GLU A 95 0.50 4.25 -0.74
N SER A 96 0.82 4.46 0.53
CA SER A 96 2.06 5.05 1.00
C SER A 96 2.57 4.23 2.18
N ILE A 97 3.50 3.33 1.93
CA ILE A 97 4.14 2.51 2.96
C ILE A 97 5.60 2.91 3.06
N LEU A 98 6.02 3.38 4.23
CA LEU A 98 7.41 3.64 4.55
C LEU A 98 7.87 2.59 5.55
N SER A 99 8.90 1.83 5.19
CA SER A 99 9.42 0.76 6.03
C SER A 99 10.88 1.02 6.41
N PHE A 100 11.20 0.69 7.67
CA PHE A 100 12.50 0.96 8.28
C PHE A 100 13.00 -0.27 9.03
N ALA A 101 14.30 -0.53 8.93
CA ALA A 101 15.00 -1.53 9.73
C ALA A 101 16.20 -0.89 10.41
N ASN A 102 16.24 -0.90 11.76
CA ASN A 102 17.24 -0.19 12.56
C ASN A 102 17.37 1.28 12.13
N ASN A 103 16.25 1.96 11.95
CA ASN A 103 16.11 3.34 11.44
C ASN A 103 16.58 3.55 9.99
N VAL A 104 17.07 2.53 9.29
CA VAL A 104 17.42 2.64 7.87
C VAL A 104 16.16 2.48 7.03
N HIS A 105 15.87 3.47 6.18
CA HIS A 105 14.76 3.39 5.23
C HIS A 105 15.02 2.28 4.20
N THR A 106 14.01 1.43 3.98
CA THR A 106 14.05 0.31 3.02
C THR A 106 13.08 0.57 1.87
N PRO A 107 13.45 1.37 0.86
CA PRO A 107 12.53 1.78 -0.21
C PRO A 107 12.02 0.63 -1.07
N GLU A 108 12.73 -0.48 -1.13
CA GLU A 108 12.31 -1.71 -1.81
C GLU A 108 11.56 -2.67 -0.86
N GLY A 109 11.24 -2.22 0.36
CA GLY A 109 10.53 -3.00 1.36
C GLY A 109 11.37 -4.11 1.96
N GLY A 110 10.80 -5.30 2.02
CA GLY A 110 11.43 -6.51 2.56
C GLY A 110 10.46 -7.41 3.31
N MET A 111 11.01 -8.29 4.14
CA MET A 111 10.22 -9.32 4.84
C MET A 111 9.25 -8.73 5.87
N HIS A 112 9.57 -7.58 6.50
CA HIS A 112 8.68 -6.86 7.41
C HIS A 112 7.43 -6.32 6.69
N GLU A 113 7.62 -5.70 5.52
CA GLU A 113 6.52 -5.21 4.71
C GLU A 113 5.67 -6.35 4.13
N THR A 114 6.32 -7.44 3.69
CA THR A 114 5.63 -8.65 3.23
C THR A 114 4.75 -9.24 4.34
N GLY A 115 5.28 -9.33 5.56
CA GLY A 115 4.53 -9.80 6.73
C GLY A 115 3.30 -8.94 7.03
N PHE A 116 3.47 -7.62 7.00
CA PHE A 116 2.38 -6.67 7.17
C PHE A 116 1.29 -6.84 6.10
N LYS A 117 1.65 -6.81 4.83
CA LYS A 117 0.70 -6.89 3.69
C LYS A 117 -0.11 -8.18 3.72
N GLN A 118 0.52 -9.30 4.09
CA GLN A 118 -0.17 -10.59 4.21
C GLN A 118 -1.13 -10.62 5.39
N ALA A 119 -0.66 -10.21 6.57
CA ALA A 119 -1.47 -10.20 7.78
C ALA A 119 -2.65 -9.23 7.67
N LEU A 120 -2.43 -8.02 7.15
CA LEU A 120 -3.49 -7.05 6.88
C LEU A 120 -4.60 -7.66 6.03
N THR A 121 -4.23 -8.27 4.91
CA THR A 121 -5.18 -8.88 3.97
C THR A 121 -5.94 -10.04 4.60
N SER A 122 -5.25 -10.96 5.28
CA SER A 122 -5.89 -12.13 5.89
C SER A 122 -6.82 -11.75 7.05
N THR A 123 -6.39 -10.82 7.91
CA THR A 123 -7.19 -10.39 9.07
C THR A 123 -8.43 -9.63 8.64
N LEU A 124 -8.32 -8.70 7.69
CA LEU A 124 -9.47 -7.95 7.19
C LEU A 124 -10.47 -8.86 6.45
N ASN A 125 -10.01 -9.84 5.67
CA ASN A 125 -10.89 -10.83 5.05
C ASN A 125 -11.62 -11.70 6.11
N ALA A 126 -10.90 -12.17 7.12
CA ALA A 126 -11.49 -12.97 8.20
C ALA A 126 -12.53 -12.16 8.99
N TYR A 127 -12.18 -10.93 9.36
CA TYR A 127 -13.09 -10.00 10.05
C TYR A 127 -14.34 -9.69 9.22
N GLY A 128 -14.16 -9.35 7.94
CA GLY A 128 -15.28 -9.02 7.05
C GLY A 128 -16.26 -10.17 6.86
N ARG A 129 -15.79 -11.40 6.76
CA ARG A 129 -16.63 -12.61 6.72
C ARG A 129 -17.35 -12.85 8.03
N ARG A 130 -16.65 -12.76 9.16
CA ARG A 130 -17.22 -12.94 10.52
C ARG A 130 -18.32 -11.92 10.80
N MET A 131 -18.18 -10.70 10.35
CA MET A 131 -19.15 -9.63 10.51
C MET A 131 -20.24 -9.61 9.44
N ASN A 132 -20.26 -10.58 8.51
CA ASN A 132 -21.16 -10.66 7.35
C ASN A 132 -21.13 -9.39 6.46
N LEU A 133 -20.01 -8.69 6.42
CA LEU A 133 -19.77 -7.54 5.55
C LEU A 133 -19.26 -7.96 4.17
N LEU A 134 -18.64 -9.13 4.08
CA LEU A 134 -18.19 -9.75 2.83
C LEU A 134 -19.09 -10.95 2.51
N LYS A 135 -19.56 -11.03 1.27
CA LYS A 135 -20.34 -12.16 0.74
C LYS A 135 -19.43 -13.23 0.14
N ASP A 136 -19.99 -14.45 -0.03
CA ASP A 136 -19.33 -15.59 -0.67
C ASP A 136 -19.07 -15.30 -2.14
N GLY A 137 -18.41 -14.52 -2.65
CA GLY A 137 -18.13 -14.11 -4.03
C GLY A 137 -17.39 -12.78 -4.11
N ASP A 138 -17.28 -12.08 -3.00
CA ASP A 138 -16.46 -10.87 -2.92
C ASP A 138 -14.98 -11.25 -2.91
N GLU A 139 -14.28 -11.02 -4.01
CA GLU A 139 -12.86 -11.25 -4.16
C GLU A 139 -12.08 -9.96 -3.92
N ILE A 140 -11.77 -9.68 -2.65
CA ILE A 140 -10.95 -8.53 -2.29
C ILE A 140 -9.49 -8.95 -2.23
N LYS A 141 -8.66 -8.30 -3.03
CA LYS A 141 -7.22 -8.54 -3.09
C LYS A 141 -6.48 -7.65 -2.11
N GLY A 142 -5.23 -8.02 -1.81
CA GLY A 142 -4.38 -7.22 -0.94
C GLY A 142 -4.16 -5.78 -1.43
N GLU A 143 -4.15 -5.55 -2.74
CA GLU A 143 -4.06 -4.20 -3.33
C GLU A 143 -5.28 -3.33 -3.02
N ASP A 144 -6.49 -3.93 -2.98
CA ASP A 144 -7.73 -3.22 -2.68
C ASP A 144 -7.75 -2.75 -1.21
N TYR A 145 -7.17 -3.54 -0.29
CA TYR A 145 -7.02 -3.17 1.13
C TYR A 145 -5.95 -2.10 1.37
N ARG A 146 -5.05 -1.87 0.43
CA ARG A 146 -4.00 -0.86 0.57
C ARG A 146 -4.32 0.46 -0.12
N GLU A 147 -5.44 0.54 -0.82
CA GLU A 147 -5.90 1.80 -1.41
C GLU A 147 -6.18 2.84 -0.32
N GLY A 148 -5.52 3.99 -0.40
CA GLY A 148 -5.62 5.07 0.58
C GLY A 148 -4.89 4.81 1.89
N LEU A 149 -4.12 3.74 2.01
CA LEU A 149 -3.36 3.42 3.21
C LEU A 149 -2.09 4.26 3.30
N THR A 150 -1.88 4.91 4.43
CA THR A 150 -0.59 5.47 4.86
C THR A 150 -0.09 4.65 6.05
N CYS A 151 1.08 4.03 5.92
CA CYS A 151 1.63 3.12 6.91
C CYS A 151 3.12 3.36 7.15
N ILE A 152 3.54 3.32 8.40
CA ILE A 152 4.94 3.28 8.84
C ILE A 152 5.18 1.92 9.49
N ILE A 153 6.25 1.25 9.07
CA ILE A 153 6.71 -0.02 9.65
C ILE A 153 8.13 0.19 10.14
N SER A 154 8.37 0.05 11.41
CA SER A 154 9.69 0.17 12.02
C SER A 154 10.05 -1.12 12.74
N VAL A 155 11.17 -1.74 12.36
CA VAL A 155 11.69 -2.93 13.05
C VAL A 155 13.09 -2.66 13.60
N LYS A 156 13.34 -3.14 14.81
CA LYS A 156 14.66 -3.09 15.46
C LYS A 156 15.14 -4.51 15.67
N LEU A 157 16.31 -4.81 15.13
CA LEU A 157 16.89 -6.16 15.07
C LEU A 157 18.33 -6.11 15.55
N THR A 158 18.78 -7.15 16.24
CA THR A 158 20.18 -7.30 16.64
C THR A 158 21.08 -7.49 15.42
N ASP A 159 20.63 -8.30 14.44
CA ASP A 159 21.36 -8.56 13.20
C ASP A 159 20.42 -8.35 11.99
N ALA A 160 20.46 -7.15 11.43
CA ALA A 160 19.68 -6.81 10.26
C ALA A 160 20.43 -7.20 8.98
N GLN A 161 19.86 -8.15 8.23
CA GLN A 161 20.37 -8.64 6.96
C GLN A 161 19.67 -7.93 5.81
N PHE A 162 20.43 -7.19 5.03
CA PHE A 162 19.91 -6.46 3.88
C PHE A 162 20.31 -7.13 2.56
N GLU A 163 19.44 -7.06 1.57
CA GLU A 163 19.79 -7.40 0.21
C GLU A 163 20.57 -6.22 -0.42
N GLY A 164 21.87 -6.45 -0.69
CA GLY A 164 22.77 -5.47 -1.30
C GLY A 164 23.33 -4.39 -0.37
N GLN A 165 24.32 -3.69 -0.87
CA GLN A 165 25.07 -2.65 -0.14
C GLN A 165 24.25 -1.39 0.15
N THR A 166 23.25 -1.10 -0.67
CA THR A 166 22.36 0.06 -0.51
C THR A 166 21.39 -0.06 0.66
N LYS A 167 21.29 -1.25 1.27
CA LYS A 167 20.34 -1.56 2.36
C LYS A 167 18.87 -1.24 2.01
N ALA A 168 18.54 -1.29 0.72
CA ALA A 168 17.22 -0.91 0.23
C ALA A 168 16.11 -1.92 0.58
N LYS A 169 16.47 -3.17 0.88
CA LYS A 169 15.53 -4.25 1.15
C LYS A 169 15.98 -5.12 2.31
N LEU A 170 15.07 -5.41 3.25
CA LEU A 170 15.35 -6.27 4.41
C LEU A 170 15.06 -7.74 4.07
N GLY A 171 16.07 -8.61 4.29
CA GLY A 171 16.02 -10.04 3.97
C GLY A 171 15.61 -10.98 5.11
N ASN A 172 15.64 -10.53 6.35
CA ASN A 172 15.37 -11.34 7.55
C ASN A 172 14.00 -12.04 7.52
N SER A 173 13.96 -13.34 7.27
CA SER A 173 12.72 -14.12 7.15
C SER A 173 11.92 -14.21 8.46
N GLU A 174 12.59 -14.24 9.61
CA GLU A 174 11.96 -14.25 10.94
C GLU A 174 11.13 -13.03 11.24
N VAL A 175 11.51 -11.86 10.67
CA VAL A 175 10.79 -10.60 10.84
C VAL A 175 9.40 -10.64 10.18
N ARG A 176 9.27 -11.38 9.08
CA ARG A 176 7.96 -11.60 8.44
C ARG A 176 6.97 -12.24 9.41
N THR A 177 7.42 -13.28 10.12
CA THR A 177 6.59 -13.99 11.09
C THR A 177 6.25 -13.11 12.29
N LEU A 178 7.23 -12.35 12.80
CA LEU A 178 7.03 -11.42 13.90
C LEU A 178 5.97 -10.36 13.56
N VAL A 179 6.15 -9.65 12.44
CA VAL A 179 5.22 -8.61 12.00
C VAL A 179 3.84 -9.19 11.70
N SER A 180 3.77 -10.35 11.01
CA SER A 180 2.49 -11.02 10.76
C SER A 180 1.74 -11.35 12.04
N ALA A 181 2.40 -11.88 13.06
CA ALA A 181 1.77 -12.23 14.33
C ALA A 181 1.22 -10.99 15.05
N ILE A 182 2.04 -9.92 15.15
CA ILE A 182 1.64 -8.66 15.78
C ILE A 182 0.41 -8.06 15.08
N VAL A 183 0.46 -8.00 13.75
CA VAL A 183 -0.64 -7.41 12.97
C VAL A 183 -1.91 -8.25 13.09
N SER A 184 -1.82 -9.57 12.96
CA SER A 184 -3.00 -10.42 13.06
C SER A 184 -3.68 -10.30 14.43
N GLU A 185 -2.91 -10.38 15.51
CA GLU A 185 -3.43 -10.30 16.88
C GLU A 185 -3.99 -8.89 17.19
N LYS A 186 -3.17 -7.86 17.00
CA LYS A 186 -3.53 -6.50 17.43
C LYS A 186 -4.54 -5.82 16.51
N LEU A 187 -4.56 -6.16 15.21
CA LEU A 187 -5.57 -5.64 14.31
C LEU A 187 -6.93 -6.27 14.59
N GLU A 188 -6.98 -7.58 14.88
CA GLU A 188 -8.23 -8.24 15.23
C GLU A 188 -8.84 -7.63 16.49
N GLU A 189 -8.04 -7.47 17.57
CA GLU A 189 -8.41 -6.81 18.80
C GLU A 189 -8.95 -5.38 18.53
N PHE A 190 -8.20 -4.59 17.78
CA PHE A 190 -8.61 -3.23 17.42
C PHE A 190 -9.93 -3.16 16.66
N LEU A 191 -10.14 -4.06 15.70
CA LEU A 191 -11.37 -4.08 14.88
C LEU A 191 -12.60 -4.51 15.69
N GLU A 192 -12.43 -5.37 16.71
CA GLU A 192 -13.49 -5.74 17.64
C GLU A 192 -13.91 -4.57 18.54
N GLU A 193 -12.94 -3.79 18.99
CA GLU A 193 -13.17 -2.60 19.81
C GLU A 193 -13.72 -1.42 18.99
N ASN A 194 -13.40 -1.37 17.69
CA ASN A 194 -13.72 -0.25 16.79
C ASN A 194 -14.47 -0.70 15.52
N PRO A 195 -15.69 -1.28 15.63
CA PRO A 195 -16.39 -1.86 14.49
C PRO A 195 -16.77 -0.84 13.41
N ALA A 196 -16.95 0.42 13.77
CA ALA A 196 -17.21 1.50 12.81
C ALA A 196 -16.01 1.74 11.89
N VAL A 197 -14.79 1.71 12.44
CA VAL A 197 -13.54 1.84 11.67
C VAL A 197 -13.37 0.63 10.76
N GLY A 198 -13.58 -0.59 11.29
CA GLY A 198 -13.53 -1.82 10.50
C GLY A 198 -14.47 -1.79 9.30
N ARG A 199 -15.70 -1.31 9.49
CA ARG A 199 -16.68 -1.14 8.41
C ARG A 199 -16.20 -0.12 7.37
N ALA A 200 -15.70 1.04 7.78
CA ALA A 200 -15.21 2.08 6.86
C ALA A 200 -14.05 1.56 5.99
N ILE A 201 -13.11 0.80 6.58
CA ILE A 201 -12.01 0.18 5.85
C ILE A 201 -12.51 -0.85 4.84
N LEU A 202 -13.44 -1.72 5.24
CA LEU A 202 -14.01 -2.74 4.34
C LEU A 202 -14.84 -2.13 3.21
N ASP A 203 -15.65 -1.11 3.47
CA ASP A 203 -16.44 -0.41 2.45
C ASP A 203 -15.53 0.25 1.40
N LYS A 204 -14.41 0.84 1.84
CA LYS A 204 -13.40 1.38 0.92
C LYS A 204 -12.77 0.27 0.07
N ALA A 205 -12.33 -0.83 0.68
CA ALA A 205 -11.73 -1.95 -0.03
C ALA A 205 -12.69 -2.62 -1.02
N LEU A 206 -13.99 -2.75 -0.68
CA LEU A 206 -15.03 -3.22 -1.60
C LEU A 206 -15.22 -2.29 -2.79
N THR A 207 -15.18 -0.99 -2.55
CA THR A 207 -15.27 0.02 -3.61
C THR A 207 -14.07 -0.06 -4.56
N ALA A 208 -12.87 -0.20 -4.02
CA ALA A 208 -11.64 -0.39 -4.78
C ALA A 208 -11.68 -1.68 -5.62
N SER A 209 -12.12 -2.80 -5.03
CA SER A 209 -12.27 -4.08 -5.72
C SER A 209 -13.24 -3.98 -6.90
N ARG A 210 -14.41 -3.37 -6.70
CA ARG A 210 -15.41 -3.15 -7.77
C ARG A 210 -14.87 -2.26 -8.89
N ALA A 211 -14.15 -1.18 -8.55
CA ALA A 211 -13.53 -0.30 -9.52
C ALA A 211 -12.46 -1.04 -10.35
N ARG A 212 -11.61 -1.84 -9.70
CA ARG A 212 -10.59 -2.66 -10.33
C ARG A 212 -11.21 -3.68 -11.30
N GLU A 213 -12.29 -4.37 -10.88
CA GLU A 213 -12.98 -5.32 -11.74
C GLU A 213 -13.66 -4.66 -12.94
N ALA A 214 -14.30 -3.52 -12.73
CA ALA A 214 -14.91 -2.75 -13.82
C ALA A 214 -13.85 -2.30 -14.83
N ALA A 215 -12.70 -1.82 -14.35
CA ALA A 215 -11.57 -1.45 -15.22
C ALA A 215 -11.00 -2.64 -15.99
N ARG A 216 -10.91 -3.84 -15.37
CA ARG A 216 -10.48 -5.08 -16.03
C ARG A 216 -11.44 -5.46 -17.15
N LYS A 217 -12.75 -5.51 -16.86
CA LYS A 217 -13.80 -5.83 -17.85
C LYS A 217 -13.78 -4.85 -19.03
N ALA A 218 -13.63 -3.55 -18.76
CA ALA A 218 -13.53 -2.53 -19.80
C ALA A 218 -12.31 -2.74 -20.72
N ARG A 219 -11.13 -3.03 -20.13
CA ARG A 219 -9.91 -3.33 -20.89
C ARG A 219 -10.06 -4.59 -21.75
N GLU A 220 -10.68 -5.65 -21.21
CA GLU A 220 -10.93 -6.88 -21.96
C GLU A 220 -11.89 -6.62 -23.14
N SER A 221 -12.95 -5.85 -22.94
CA SER A 221 -13.87 -5.46 -24.00
C SER A 221 -13.17 -4.67 -25.13
N ILE A 222 -12.29 -3.71 -24.76
CA ILE A 222 -11.52 -2.96 -25.74
C ILE A 222 -10.55 -3.88 -26.49
N ARG A 223 -9.82 -4.77 -25.80
CA ARG A 223 -8.91 -5.72 -26.42
C ARG A 223 -9.61 -6.65 -27.42
N ARG A 224 -10.83 -7.12 -27.08
CA ARG A 224 -11.64 -7.92 -28.01
C ARG A 224 -11.99 -7.12 -29.25
N LYS A 225 -12.50 -5.90 -29.09
CA LYS A 225 -12.83 -5.02 -30.21
C LYS A 225 -11.60 -4.72 -31.07
N THR A 226 -10.41 -4.53 -30.47
CA THR A 226 -9.17 -4.26 -31.19
C THR A 226 -8.61 -5.52 -31.86
N ALA A 227 -8.70 -6.69 -31.22
CA ALA A 227 -8.27 -7.97 -31.83
C ALA A 227 -9.13 -8.37 -33.02
N LEU A 228 -10.43 -8.05 -32.96
CA LEU A 228 -11.37 -8.22 -34.11
C LEU A 228 -11.28 -7.07 -35.12
N GLY A 229 -10.91 -5.85 -34.68
CA GLY A 229 -10.81 -4.66 -35.54
C GLY A 229 -9.46 -4.48 -36.22
N GLY A 230 -8.44 -5.28 -35.88
CA GLY A 230 -7.12 -5.27 -36.56
C GLY A 230 -7.07 -6.13 -37.83
N ALA A 231 -7.93 -7.12 -37.96
CA ALA A 231 -8.39 -7.66 -39.20
C ALA A 231 -9.75 -7.00 -39.45
N ALA A 232 -9.85 -6.14 -40.46
CA ALA A 232 -11.14 -5.59 -40.86
C ALA A 232 -12.10 -6.78 -40.98
N MET A 233 -12.99 -6.92 -40.01
CA MET A 233 -14.05 -7.93 -40.09
C MET A 233 -14.79 -7.61 -41.39
N PRO A 234 -14.89 -8.52 -42.33
CA PRO A 234 -15.68 -8.26 -43.52
C PRO A 234 -17.03 -7.73 -43.06
N ASP A 235 -17.57 -6.71 -43.70
CA ASP A 235 -18.86 -6.06 -43.35
C ASP A 235 -20.03 -7.03 -43.13
N LYS A 236 -19.81 -8.29 -43.47
CA LYS A 236 -20.78 -9.40 -43.40
C LYS A 236 -20.67 -10.29 -42.17
N LEU A 237 -19.71 -10.03 -41.25
CA LEU A 237 -19.59 -10.77 -39.99
C LEU A 237 -20.03 -9.89 -38.81
N ARG A 238 -20.89 -10.44 -37.97
CA ARG A 238 -21.30 -9.82 -36.70
C ARG A 238 -20.91 -10.74 -35.56
N ASP A 239 -20.45 -10.14 -34.46
CA ASP A 239 -19.99 -10.86 -33.26
C ASP A 239 -21.13 -11.05 -32.27
N CYS A 240 -21.09 -12.16 -31.54
CA CYS A 240 -21.99 -12.46 -30.44
C CYS A 240 -21.60 -11.70 -29.16
N ASN A 241 -22.57 -11.25 -28.38
CA ASN A 241 -22.34 -10.62 -27.08
C ASN A 241 -21.98 -11.62 -25.98
N GLU A 242 -22.30 -12.92 -26.17
CA GLU A 242 -21.99 -13.98 -25.22
C GLU A 242 -20.57 -14.50 -25.44
N VAL A 243 -19.91 -14.90 -24.35
CA VAL A 243 -18.48 -15.29 -24.33
C VAL A 243 -18.31 -16.80 -24.20
N ASN A 244 -19.31 -17.47 -23.59
CA ASN A 244 -19.23 -18.90 -23.39
C ASN A 244 -19.55 -19.62 -24.69
N PRO A 245 -18.59 -20.39 -25.28
CA PRO A 245 -18.82 -21.13 -26.53
C PRO A 245 -20.00 -22.10 -26.45
N GLU A 246 -20.36 -22.60 -25.26
CA GLU A 246 -21.48 -23.50 -25.06
C GLU A 246 -22.85 -22.79 -25.15
N LEU A 247 -22.86 -21.46 -25.03
CA LEU A 247 -24.05 -20.61 -25.06
C LEU A 247 -24.13 -19.76 -26.33
N THR A 248 -23.23 -20.01 -27.30
CA THR A 248 -23.17 -19.28 -28.57
C THR A 248 -23.49 -20.17 -29.73
N GLU A 249 -24.17 -19.63 -30.73
CA GLU A 249 -24.50 -20.33 -31.99
C GLU A 249 -23.95 -19.54 -33.16
N LEU A 250 -23.51 -20.25 -34.22
CA LEU A 250 -23.07 -19.66 -35.46
C LEU A 250 -24.21 -19.71 -36.49
N TYR A 251 -24.70 -18.53 -36.89
CA TYR A 251 -25.69 -18.39 -37.96
C TYR A 251 -25.01 -18.10 -39.27
N ILE A 252 -25.25 -18.93 -40.27
CA ILE A 252 -24.79 -18.71 -41.66
C ILE A 252 -26.02 -18.39 -42.49
N VAL A 253 -26.06 -17.18 -43.05
CA VAL A 253 -27.19 -16.69 -43.85
C VAL A 253 -26.77 -16.32 -45.23
N GLU A 254 -27.64 -16.52 -46.21
CA GLU A 254 -27.40 -16.13 -47.62
C GLU A 254 -27.98 -14.72 -47.86
N GLY A 255 -27.06 -13.72 -47.95
CA GLY A 255 -27.40 -12.35 -48.28
C GLY A 255 -27.76 -11.45 -47.11
N ASP A 256 -27.63 -10.12 -47.32
CA ASP A 256 -27.71 -9.11 -46.30
C ASP A 256 -29.13 -8.94 -45.70
N SER A 257 -30.18 -9.29 -46.44
CA SER A 257 -31.57 -9.21 -45.95
C SER A 257 -31.90 -10.29 -44.94
N ALA A 258 -31.23 -11.45 -44.94
CA ALA A 258 -31.45 -12.50 -43.96
C ALA A 258 -30.64 -12.26 -42.68
N GLY A 259 -29.46 -11.62 -42.77
CA GLY A 259 -28.59 -11.28 -41.63
C GLY A 259 -29.14 -10.16 -40.75
N GLY A 260 -30.12 -9.42 -41.16
CA GLY A 260 -30.83 -8.41 -40.33
C GLY A 260 -31.93 -8.95 -39.46
N SER A 261 -32.30 -10.22 -39.63
CA SER A 261 -33.39 -10.90 -38.88
C SER A 261 -32.86 -12.02 -37.97
N ALA A 262 -31.57 -12.36 -38.06
CA ALA A 262 -30.87 -13.27 -37.18
C ALA A 262 -30.10 -12.49 -36.08
#